data_e474e2b753e70b1eb519a95f784d8495
#
_entry.id   e474e2b753e70b1eb519a95f784d8495
#
_cell.length_a   1.000
_cell.length_b   1.000
_cell.length_c   1.000
_cell.angle_alpha   90.00
_cell.angle_beta   90.00
_cell.angle_gamma   90.00
#
_symmetry.space_group_name_H-M   'P 1'
#
loop_
_entity.id
_entity.type
_entity.pdbx_description
1 polymer ?
#
loop_
_entity_poly.entity_id
_entity_poly.type
_entity_poly.pdbx_seq_one_letter_code
_entity_poly.pdbx_strand_id
1 'polypeptide(L)'
;LFTETFLKNKINISQILLTLEDTEQRRRALNAKRTFENLFQLNFVPIVNENDSIATSEIKYGDNDRLASRVAQISSADSLILLSDVEGLYTTNPKINKNAELIKEIKNIDKNIEQISTKSVGEHGTGGMKTKIDAAKICQLSGCIMAIANGLPLRPIKKIIEKNNCTWFLPKISKLDARKKWIISSISPKGQLIIDDGAKEAL
;
A
#
# COMPACT_ATOMS: atom_id res chain seq x y z
N LEU A 1 -7.56 -18.36 -15.72
CA LEU A 1 -6.43 -18.77 -14.86
C LEU A 1 -6.75 -18.55 -13.37
N PHE A 2 -6.87 -17.29 -12.87
CA PHE A 2 -7.19 -17.03 -11.45
C PHE A 2 -8.50 -17.71 -11.03
N THR A 3 -9.58 -17.50 -11.78
CA THR A 3 -10.89 -18.07 -11.48
C THR A 3 -10.85 -19.58 -11.31
N GLU A 4 -10.22 -20.30 -12.22
CA GLU A 4 -10.10 -21.76 -12.16
C GLU A 4 -9.32 -22.24 -10.94
N THR A 5 -8.20 -21.55 -10.62
CA THR A 5 -7.35 -21.91 -9.48
C THR A 5 -8.05 -21.68 -8.15
N PHE A 6 -8.76 -20.55 -8.00
CA PHE A 6 -9.47 -20.22 -6.78
C PHE A 6 -10.73 -21.09 -6.59
N LEU A 7 -11.48 -21.36 -7.67
CA LEU A 7 -12.66 -22.22 -7.62
C LEU A 7 -12.32 -23.67 -7.22
N LYS A 8 -11.16 -24.21 -7.63
CA LYS A 8 -10.68 -25.52 -7.16
C LYS A 8 -10.56 -25.58 -5.63
N ASN A 9 -10.31 -24.45 -5.00
CA ASN A 9 -10.21 -24.31 -3.54
C ASN A 9 -11.49 -23.76 -2.90
N LYS A 10 -12.61 -23.71 -3.65
CA LYS A 10 -13.90 -23.18 -3.20
C LYS A 10 -13.84 -21.71 -2.74
N ILE A 11 -12.96 -20.92 -3.35
CA ILE A 11 -12.80 -19.50 -3.07
C ILE A 11 -13.40 -18.71 -4.22
N ASN A 12 -14.39 -17.88 -3.93
CA ASN A 12 -14.97 -16.95 -4.88
C ASN A 12 -14.07 -15.74 -5.07
N ILE A 13 -13.89 -15.29 -6.31
CA ILE A 13 -13.12 -14.10 -6.62
C ILE A 13 -13.95 -13.12 -7.43
N SER A 14 -13.58 -11.83 -7.35
CA SER A 14 -14.13 -10.76 -8.17
C SER A 14 -13.01 -9.90 -8.71
N GLN A 15 -13.02 -9.57 -9.99
CA GLN A 15 -12.07 -8.64 -10.59
C GLN A 15 -12.51 -7.21 -10.33
N ILE A 16 -11.58 -6.37 -9.88
CA ILE A 16 -11.76 -4.92 -9.73
C ILE A 16 -10.65 -4.22 -10.52
N LEU A 17 -11.05 -3.32 -11.43
CA LEU A 17 -10.14 -2.48 -12.18
C LEU A 17 -10.28 -1.04 -11.68
N LEU A 18 -9.18 -0.44 -11.26
CA LEU A 18 -9.14 0.91 -10.69
C LEU A 18 -8.22 1.83 -11.49
N THR A 19 -8.59 3.09 -11.57
CA THR A 19 -7.71 4.16 -12.01
C THR A 19 -7.17 4.95 -10.81
N LEU A 20 -6.17 5.80 -11.04
CA LEU A 20 -5.65 6.70 -10.01
C LEU A 20 -6.78 7.58 -9.42
N GLU A 21 -7.64 8.11 -10.27
CA GLU A 21 -8.78 8.93 -9.85
C GLU A 21 -9.76 8.20 -8.93
N ASP A 22 -9.97 6.89 -9.14
CA ASP A 22 -10.87 6.08 -8.31
C ASP A 22 -10.36 5.97 -6.86
N THR A 23 -9.09 6.24 -6.62
CA THR A 23 -8.49 6.21 -5.29
C THR A 23 -8.23 7.59 -4.69
N GLU A 24 -8.13 8.63 -5.51
CA GLU A 24 -7.82 10.00 -5.07
C GLU A 24 -9.05 10.89 -4.96
N GLN A 25 -10.04 10.74 -5.86
CA GLN A 25 -11.29 11.47 -5.77
C GLN A 25 -12.19 10.85 -4.68
N ARG A 26 -12.52 11.64 -3.66
CA ARG A 26 -13.30 11.19 -2.49
C ARG A 26 -14.53 10.37 -2.83
N ARG A 27 -15.37 10.85 -3.77
CA ARG A 27 -16.61 10.18 -4.14
C ARG A 27 -16.35 8.80 -4.74
N ARG A 28 -15.37 8.70 -5.64
CA ARG A 28 -14.96 7.45 -6.29
C ARG A 28 -14.33 6.49 -5.28
N ALA A 29 -13.44 7.00 -4.42
CA ALA A 29 -12.80 6.20 -3.37
C ALA A 29 -13.81 5.63 -2.36
N LEU A 30 -14.87 6.38 -2.02
CA LEU A 30 -15.96 5.87 -1.19
C LEU A 30 -16.78 4.78 -1.89
N ASN A 31 -17.02 4.90 -3.20
CA ASN A 31 -17.69 3.85 -3.97
C ASN A 31 -16.83 2.59 -4.05
N ALA A 32 -15.53 2.73 -4.35
CA ALA A 32 -14.59 1.62 -4.35
C ALA A 32 -14.55 0.93 -2.97
N LYS A 33 -14.48 1.70 -1.88
CA LYS A 33 -14.54 1.17 -0.52
C LYS A 33 -15.78 0.32 -0.27
N ARG A 34 -16.97 0.84 -0.61
CA ARG A 34 -18.24 0.10 -0.47
C ARG A 34 -18.24 -1.20 -1.29
N THR A 35 -17.65 -1.16 -2.48
CA THR A 35 -17.50 -2.36 -3.32
C THR A 35 -16.63 -3.41 -2.62
N PHE A 36 -15.48 -3.02 -2.04
CA PHE A 36 -14.65 -3.93 -1.25
C PHE A 36 -15.40 -4.49 -0.05
N GLU A 37 -16.07 -3.64 0.72
CA GLU A 37 -16.85 -4.04 1.91
C GLU A 37 -17.93 -5.07 1.54
N ASN A 38 -18.69 -4.85 0.45
CA ASN A 38 -19.71 -5.77 -0.03
C ASN A 38 -19.11 -7.12 -0.47
N LEU A 39 -17.98 -7.10 -1.19
CA LEU A 39 -17.31 -8.34 -1.62
C LEU A 39 -16.81 -9.14 -0.41
N PHE A 40 -16.25 -8.49 0.61
CA PHE A 40 -15.82 -9.16 1.83
C PHE A 40 -17.00 -9.76 2.61
N GLN A 41 -18.14 -9.06 2.70
CA GLN A 41 -19.37 -9.59 3.31
C GLN A 41 -19.89 -10.84 2.58
N LEU A 42 -19.72 -10.89 1.27
CA LEU A 42 -20.08 -12.03 0.44
C LEU A 42 -19.01 -13.13 0.38
N ASN A 43 -17.92 -13.00 1.16
CA ASN A 43 -16.77 -13.91 1.16
C ASN A 43 -16.08 -14.04 -0.22
N PHE A 44 -16.03 -12.95 -0.99
CA PHE A 44 -15.25 -12.87 -2.21
C PHE A 44 -13.87 -12.31 -1.95
N VAL A 45 -12.86 -12.82 -2.67
CA VAL A 45 -11.51 -12.27 -2.71
C VAL A 45 -11.42 -11.33 -3.92
N PRO A 46 -11.23 -10.01 -3.71
CA PRO A 46 -11.03 -9.07 -4.81
C PRO A 46 -9.65 -9.27 -5.44
N ILE A 47 -9.62 -9.43 -6.77
CA ILE A 47 -8.39 -9.40 -7.57
C ILE A 47 -8.34 -8.05 -8.26
N VAL A 48 -7.42 -7.22 -7.82
CA VAL A 48 -7.34 -5.81 -8.25
C VAL A 48 -6.20 -5.61 -9.24
N ASN A 49 -6.45 -4.80 -10.26
CA ASN A 49 -5.42 -4.30 -11.18
C ASN A 49 -5.77 -2.89 -11.65
N GLU A 50 -4.80 -2.22 -12.28
CA GLU A 50 -5.06 -0.95 -12.95
C GLU A 50 -6.01 -1.15 -14.15
N ASN A 51 -6.89 -0.16 -14.39
CA ASN A 51 -7.73 -0.13 -15.58
C ASN A 51 -6.97 0.50 -16.74
N ASP A 52 -6.10 -0.27 -17.35
CA ASP A 52 -5.28 0.16 -18.49
C ASP A 52 -6.09 0.57 -19.72
N SER A 53 -7.37 0.17 -19.82
CA SER A 53 -8.23 0.47 -20.95
C SER A 53 -8.65 1.95 -21.02
N ILE A 54 -8.72 2.61 -19.86
CA ILE A 54 -9.16 4.01 -19.75
C ILE A 54 -8.13 4.91 -19.09
N ALA A 55 -7.06 4.35 -18.52
CA ALA A 55 -5.97 5.11 -17.94
C ALA A 55 -5.10 5.70 -19.07
N THR A 56 -5.03 7.03 -19.18
CA THR A 56 -4.09 7.70 -20.07
C THR A 56 -2.68 7.67 -19.47
N SER A 57 -1.65 7.85 -20.31
CA SER A 57 -0.23 7.86 -19.86
C SER A 57 0.06 8.88 -18.77
N GLU A 58 -0.73 9.95 -18.68
CA GLU A 58 -0.61 11.02 -17.70
C GLU A 58 -1.26 10.68 -16.35
N ILE A 59 -2.16 9.68 -16.32
CA ILE A 59 -3.01 9.34 -15.18
C ILE A 59 -2.75 7.89 -14.69
N LYS A 60 -1.73 7.23 -15.18
CA LYS A 60 -1.38 5.85 -14.77
C LYS A 60 -0.73 5.83 -13.38
N TYR A 61 -1.01 4.78 -12.62
CA TYR A 61 -0.22 4.48 -11.43
C TYR A 61 1.26 4.27 -11.77
N GLY A 62 1.53 3.73 -12.95
CA GLY A 62 2.87 3.40 -13.43
C GLY A 62 3.55 2.27 -12.63
N ASP A 63 2.94 1.87 -11.51
CA ASP A 63 3.49 0.88 -10.60
C ASP A 63 2.39 0.27 -9.71
N ASN A 64 2.35 -1.05 -9.67
CA ASN A 64 1.41 -1.80 -8.84
C ASN A 64 1.67 -1.64 -7.33
N ASP A 65 2.87 -1.25 -6.89
CA ASP A 65 3.17 -0.99 -5.48
C ASP A 65 2.33 0.18 -4.96
N ARG A 66 2.22 1.26 -5.76
CA ARG A 66 1.39 2.42 -5.43
C ARG A 66 -0.09 2.06 -5.44
N LEU A 67 -0.55 1.33 -6.46
CA LEU A 67 -1.93 0.84 -6.51
C LEU A 67 -2.25 -0.01 -5.28
N ALA A 68 -1.40 -0.97 -4.94
CA ALA A 68 -1.59 -1.84 -3.78
C ALA A 68 -1.70 -1.05 -2.47
N SER A 69 -0.85 -0.03 -2.26
CA SER A 69 -0.91 0.81 -1.07
C SER A 69 -2.20 1.64 -0.98
N ARG A 70 -2.70 2.15 -2.12
CA ARG A 70 -3.99 2.85 -2.19
C ARG A 70 -5.16 1.90 -1.93
N VAL A 71 -5.11 0.69 -2.49
CA VAL A 71 -6.12 -0.34 -2.20
C VAL A 71 -6.12 -0.70 -0.72
N ALA A 72 -4.96 -0.90 -0.10
CA ALA A 72 -4.85 -1.14 1.34
C ALA A 72 -5.46 0.00 2.17
N GLN A 73 -5.23 1.26 1.76
CA GLN A 73 -5.82 2.43 2.41
C GLN A 73 -7.36 2.45 2.29
N ILE A 74 -7.90 2.25 1.08
CA ILE A 74 -9.35 2.31 0.81
C ILE A 74 -10.08 1.16 1.49
N SER A 75 -9.54 -0.06 1.40
CA SER A 75 -10.12 -1.25 2.02
C SER A 75 -9.94 -1.29 3.54
N SER A 76 -9.19 -0.33 4.11
CA SER A 76 -8.82 -0.28 5.53
C SER A 76 -8.09 -1.56 5.97
N ALA A 77 -7.22 -2.08 5.12
CA ALA A 77 -6.43 -3.29 5.40
C ALA A 77 -5.55 -3.11 6.65
N ASP A 78 -5.36 -4.20 7.40
CA ASP A 78 -4.44 -4.23 8.55
C ASP A 78 -3.00 -4.28 8.10
N SER A 79 -2.74 -5.01 7.03
CA SER A 79 -1.40 -5.21 6.51
C SER A 79 -1.40 -5.28 4.98
N LEU A 80 -0.29 -4.84 4.39
CA LEU A 80 0.06 -4.99 2.99
C LEU A 80 1.37 -5.77 2.89
N ILE A 81 1.40 -6.81 2.09
CA ILE A 81 2.63 -7.54 1.80
C ILE A 81 2.96 -7.36 0.31
N LEU A 82 4.06 -6.65 0.03
CA LEU A 82 4.60 -6.53 -1.31
C LEU A 82 5.56 -7.70 -1.57
N LEU A 83 5.15 -8.61 -2.44
CA LEU A 83 5.99 -9.70 -2.91
C LEU A 83 6.83 -9.21 -4.10
N SER A 84 8.13 -9.24 -3.95
CA SER A 84 9.12 -8.72 -4.90
C SER A 84 10.17 -9.79 -5.23
N ASP A 85 11.16 -9.42 -6.03
CA ASP A 85 12.37 -10.21 -6.30
C ASP A 85 13.47 -10.05 -5.22
N VAL A 86 13.23 -9.17 -4.23
CA VAL A 86 14.15 -8.91 -3.12
C VAL A 86 13.52 -9.27 -1.78
N GLU A 87 14.32 -9.61 -0.79
CA GLU A 87 13.83 -9.95 0.56
C GLU A 87 13.32 -8.73 1.33
N GLY A 88 13.81 -7.53 1.02
CA GLY A 88 13.45 -6.30 1.69
C GLY A 88 14.43 -5.17 1.40
N LEU A 89 14.47 -4.18 2.28
CA LEU A 89 15.42 -3.08 2.22
C LEU A 89 16.71 -3.46 2.96
N TYR A 90 17.84 -3.28 2.30
CA TYR A 90 19.16 -3.50 2.85
C TYR A 90 19.86 -2.18 3.14
N THR A 91 20.80 -2.18 4.08
CA THR A 91 21.62 -1.00 4.43
C THR A 91 22.41 -0.45 3.25
N THR A 92 22.79 -1.32 2.32
CA THR A 92 23.44 -1.01 1.05
C THR A 92 23.02 -2.05 0.01
N ASN A 93 23.39 -1.88 -1.26
CA ASN A 93 23.05 -2.85 -2.30
C ASN A 93 23.78 -4.19 -2.07
N PRO A 94 23.07 -5.29 -1.78
CA PRO A 94 23.68 -6.59 -1.47
C PRO A 94 24.39 -7.23 -2.66
N LYS A 95 24.10 -6.80 -3.90
CA LYS A 95 24.81 -7.27 -5.11
C LYS A 95 26.21 -6.70 -5.21
N ILE A 96 26.45 -5.53 -4.58
CA ILE A 96 27.73 -4.81 -4.64
C ILE A 96 28.51 -4.99 -3.35
N ASN A 97 27.84 -4.96 -2.20
CA ASN A 97 28.46 -5.04 -0.89
C ASN A 97 28.00 -6.29 -0.13
N LYS A 98 28.94 -7.21 0.11
CA LYS A 98 28.68 -8.46 0.86
C LYS A 98 28.31 -8.23 2.34
N ASN A 99 28.62 -7.05 2.89
CA ASN A 99 28.30 -6.67 4.27
C ASN A 99 26.94 -5.95 4.35
N ALA A 100 26.12 -5.99 3.30
CA ALA A 100 24.78 -5.44 3.31
C ALA A 100 23.87 -6.24 4.26
N GLU A 101 23.28 -5.57 5.23
CA GLU A 101 22.38 -6.18 6.21
C GLU A 101 20.93 -5.84 5.87
N LEU A 102 20.05 -6.83 6.00
CA LEU A 102 18.61 -6.66 5.85
C LEU A 102 18.03 -5.85 7.02
N ILE A 103 17.42 -4.73 6.74
CA ILE A 103 16.72 -3.90 7.73
C ILE A 103 15.38 -4.58 8.05
N LYS A 104 15.24 -5.13 9.25
CA LYS A 104 14.06 -5.92 9.64
C LYS A 104 12.83 -5.05 9.91
N GLU A 105 13.02 -3.86 10.48
CA GLU A 105 11.93 -2.99 10.92
C GLU A 105 12.25 -1.51 10.70
N ILE A 106 11.27 -0.77 10.15
CA ILE A 106 11.37 0.67 9.90
C ILE A 106 10.14 1.34 10.52
N LYS A 107 10.36 2.11 11.59
CA LYS A 107 9.34 2.93 12.26
C LYS A 107 9.16 4.28 11.57
N ASN A 108 10.26 4.86 11.09
CA ASN A 108 10.26 6.16 10.43
C ASN A 108 11.02 6.07 9.10
N ILE A 109 10.37 6.52 8.03
CA ILE A 109 11.04 6.71 6.74
C ILE A 109 11.63 8.11 6.76
N ASP A 110 12.92 8.21 7.05
CA ASP A 110 13.71 9.42 7.05
C ASP A 110 14.49 9.61 5.74
N LYS A 111 15.24 10.71 5.65
CA LYS A 111 16.08 11.01 4.48
C LYS A 111 17.10 9.91 4.19
N ASN A 112 17.58 9.19 5.22
CA ASN A 112 18.56 8.15 5.06
C ASN A 112 17.94 6.92 4.37
N ILE A 113 16.75 6.49 4.81
CA ILE A 113 15.97 5.43 4.16
C ILE A 113 15.63 5.79 2.70
N GLU A 114 15.26 7.05 2.45
CA GLU A 114 15.01 7.52 1.08
C GLU A 114 16.25 7.47 0.20
N GLN A 115 17.42 7.87 0.71
CA GLN A 115 18.68 7.81 -0.03
C GLN A 115 19.12 6.37 -0.33
N ILE A 116 18.95 5.44 0.62
CA ILE A 116 19.23 4.02 0.40
C ILE A 116 18.35 3.50 -0.74
N SER A 117 17.08 3.88 -0.76
CA SER A 117 16.13 3.43 -1.78
C SER A 117 16.46 3.95 -3.19
N THR A 118 17.01 5.16 -3.31
CA THR A 118 17.40 5.74 -4.60
C THR A 118 18.72 5.19 -5.13
N LYS A 119 19.66 4.85 -4.27
CA LYS A 119 20.95 4.23 -4.67
C LYS A 119 20.81 2.78 -5.14
N SER A 120 19.70 2.13 -4.84
CA SER A 120 19.43 0.74 -5.25
C SER A 120 18.78 0.63 -6.63
N VAL A 121 18.63 1.72 -7.37
CA VAL A 121 18.04 1.72 -8.72
C VAL A 121 19.03 1.04 -9.69
N GLY A 122 18.75 -0.21 -10.04
CA GLY A 122 19.36 -0.88 -11.17
C GLY A 122 18.79 -0.33 -12.49
N GLU A 123 19.56 -0.40 -13.57
CA GLU A 123 19.26 0.19 -14.88
C GLU A 123 17.99 -0.34 -15.60
N HIS A 124 17.26 -1.31 -15.02
CA HIS A 124 16.12 -1.97 -15.65
C HIS A 124 14.93 -2.09 -14.69
N GLY A 125 14.03 -1.11 -14.73
CA GLY A 125 12.69 -1.25 -14.14
C GLY A 125 12.11 0.04 -13.55
N THR A 126 10.88 0.36 -13.94
CA THR A 126 10.08 1.49 -13.45
C THR A 126 9.59 1.30 -12.00
N GLY A 127 9.72 0.10 -11.42
CA GLY A 127 9.23 -0.30 -10.11
C GLY A 127 10.33 -0.59 -9.07
N GLY A 128 11.33 0.29 -8.93
CA GLY A 128 12.47 0.07 -8.03
C GLY A 128 12.10 0.18 -6.54
N MET A 129 13.12 0.08 -5.67
CA MET A 129 12.94 0.23 -4.22
C MET A 129 12.27 1.55 -3.83
N LYS A 130 12.46 2.61 -4.62
CA LYS A 130 11.81 3.92 -4.41
C LYS A 130 10.28 3.82 -4.41
N THR A 131 9.67 3.10 -5.37
CA THR A 131 8.21 2.95 -5.43
C THR A 131 7.66 2.19 -4.23
N LYS A 132 8.41 1.20 -3.74
CA LYS A 132 8.07 0.45 -2.52
C LYS A 132 8.16 1.32 -1.26
N ILE A 133 9.13 2.23 -1.19
CA ILE A 133 9.22 3.19 -0.09
C ILE A 133 8.07 4.22 -0.16
N ASP A 134 7.69 4.67 -1.35
CA ASP A 134 6.54 5.56 -1.52
C ASP A 134 5.22 4.85 -1.13
N ALA A 135 5.05 3.59 -1.46
CA ALA A 135 3.95 2.76 -0.99
C ALA A 135 3.96 2.61 0.55
N ALA A 136 5.13 2.40 1.15
CA ALA A 136 5.29 2.32 2.61
C ALA A 136 4.87 3.62 3.31
N LYS A 137 5.18 4.80 2.74
CA LYS A 137 4.71 6.09 3.28
C LYS A 137 3.18 6.17 3.31
N ILE A 138 2.51 5.74 2.24
CA ILE A 138 1.05 5.69 2.18
C ILE A 138 0.50 4.78 3.27
N CYS A 139 1.06 3.57 3.42
CA CYS A 139 0.66 2.61 4.45
C CYS A 139 0.87 3.15 5.87
N GLN A 140 2.02 3.77 6.17
CA GLN A 140 2.30 4.36 7.47
C GLN A 140 1.29 5.45 7.84
N LEU A 141 0.86 6.28 6.87
CA LEU A 141 -0.12 7.34 7.06
C LEU A 141 -1.56 6.83 7.12
N SER A 142 -1.83 5.62 6.62
CA SER A 142 -3.15 4.99 6.68
C SER A 142 -3.33 4.02 7.86
N GLY A 143 -2.33 3.87 8.72
CA GLY A 143 -2.40 2.95 9.85
C GLY A 143 -2.25 1.48 9.45
N CYS A 144 -1.72 1.20 8.25
CA CYS A 144 -1.48 -0.13 7.71
C CYS A 144 -0.02 -0.54 7.94
N ILE A 145 0.21 -1.75 8.43
CA ILE A 145 1.56 -2.34 8.47
C ILE A 145 1.91 -2.79 7.06
N MET A 146 3.14 -2.51 6.61
CA MET A 146 3.58 -2.99 5.29
C MET A 146 4.84 -3.85 5.42
N ALA A 147 4.91 -4.92 4.61
CA ALA A 147 6.12 -5.72 4.45
C ALA A 147 6.60 -5.73 2.99
N ILE A 148 7.92 -5.69 2.80
CA ILE A 148 8.56 -6.04 1.53
C ILE A 148 9.23 -7.40 1.74
N ALA A 149 8.94 -8.36 0.88
CA ALA A 149 9.46 -9.72 0.99
C ALA A 149 9.68 -10.38 -0.38
N ASN A 150 10.52 -11.40 -0.41
CA ASN A 150 10.76 -12.16 -1.62
C ASN A 150 9.56 -13.07 -1.95
N GLY A 151 8.98 -12.87 -3.14
CA GLY A 151 7.85 -13.64 -3.67
C GLY A 151 8.25 -14.86 -4.50
N LEU A 152 9.52 -15.01 -4.89
CA LEU A 152 9.99 -16.10 -5.75
C LEU A 152 9.93 -17.51 -5.08
N PRO A 153 10.21 -17.65 -3.77
CA PRO A 153 10.16 -18.95 -3.14
C PRO A 153 8.74 -19.50 -3.05
N LEU A 154 8.60 -20.81 -3.14
CA LEU A 154 7.33 -21.49 -2.90
C LEU A 154 6.78 -21.16 -1.50
N ARG A 155 5.48 -20.79 -1.43
CA ARG A 155 4.78 -20.40 -0.20
C ARG A 155 5.43 -19.20 0.51
N PRO A 156 5.59 -18.04 -0.19
CA PRO A 156 6.32 -16.89 0.34
C PRO A 156 5.72 -16.35 1.64
N ILE A 157 4.41 -16.26 1.75
CA ILE A 157 3.72 -15.77 2.96
C ILE A 157 4.07 -16.64 4.19
N LYS A 158 4.06 -17.97 4.03
CA LYS A 158 4.45 -18.87 5.11
C LYS A 158 5.89 -18.62 5.58
N LYS A 159 6.82 -18.39 4.62
CA LYS A 159 8.22 -18.08 4.93
C LYS A 159 8.40 -16.75 5.65
N ILE A 160 7.60 -15.74 5.32
CA ILE A 160 7.61 -14.45 6.03
C ILE A 160 7.25 -14.67 7.51
N ILE A 161 6.19 -15.44 7.77
CA ILE A 161 5.71 -15.72 9.13
C ILE A 161 6.74 -16.54 9.93
N GLU A 162 7.32 -17.57 9.33
CA GLU A 162 8.22 -18.49 10.02
C GLU A 162 9.64 -17.94 10.20
N LYS A 163 10.18 -17.24 9.20
CA LYS A 163 11.60 -16.85 9.13
C LYS A 163 11.84 -15.35 9.33
N ASN A 164 10.80 -14.53 9.26
CA ASN A 164 10.90 -13.08 9.33
C ASN A 164 11.97 -12.49 8.38
N ASN A 165 12.11 -13.08 7.16
CA ASN A 165 13.02 -12.60 6.15
C ASN A 165 12.32 -11.57 5.26
N CYS A 166 12.08 -10.38 5.82
CA CYS A 166 11.41 -9.27 5.18
C CYS A 166 11.74 -7.96 5.90
N THR A 167 11.38 -6.86 5.31
CA THR A 167 11.41 -5.54 5.95
C THR A 167 10.00 -5.12 6.31
N TRP A 168 9.74 -4.89 7.59
CA TRP A 168 8.48 -4.36 8.09
C TRP A 168 8.51 -2.85 8.23
N PHE A 169 7.47 -2.18 7.74
CA PHE A 169 7.21 -0.76 7.94
C PHE A 169 6.03 -0.61 8.88
N LEU A 170 6.28 -0.06 10.05
CA LEU A 170 5.26 0.10 11.09
C LEU A 170 4.45 1.38 10.86
N PRO A 171 3.14 1.39 11.18
CA PRO A 171 2.30 2.56 11.02
C PRO A 171 2.70 3.66 12.00
N LYS A 172 2.58 4.92 11.59
CA LYS A 172 2.85 6.11 12.42
C LYS A 172 1.64 6.54 13.26
N ILE A 173 0.46 6.12 12.83
CA ILE A 173 -0.81 6.54 13.43
C ILE A 173 -1.76 5.36 13.51
N SER A 174 -2.74 5.44 14.40
CA SER A 174 -3.82 4.46 14.45
C SER A 174 -4.69 4.52 13.19
N LYS A 175 -5.39 3.43 12.86
CA LYS A 175 -6.35 3.42 11.75
C LYS A 175 -7.46 4.46 11.94
N LEU A 176 -7.90 4.69 13.19
CA LEU A 176 -8.92 5.66 13.51
C LEU A 176 -8.47 7.08 13.17
N ASP A 177 -7.24 7.44 13.58
CA ASP A 177 -6.66 8.75 13.28
C ASP A 177 -6.35 8.91 11.79
N ALA A 178 -5.92 7.83 11.12
CA ALA A 178 -5.74 7.82 9.68
C ALA A 178 -7.05 8.12 8.95
N ARG A 179 -8.16 7.50 9.38
CA ARG A 179 -9.49 7.75 8.81
C ARG A 179 -9.93 9.20 9.00
N LYS A 180 -9.74 9.76 10.19
CA LYS A 180 -10.04 11.17 10.47
C LYS A 180 -9.22 12.10 9.58
N LYS A 181 -7.91 11.88 9.48
CA LYS A 181 -7.00 12.67 8.62
C LYS A 181 -7.37 12.56 7.14
N TRP A 182 -7.71 11.36 6.65
CA TRP A 182 -8.14 11.19 5.27
C TRP A 182 -9.44 11.95 4.96
N ILE A 183 -10.41 11.96 5.89
CA ILE A 183 -11.62 12.75 5.74
C ILE A 183 -11.27 14.23 5.66
N ILE A 184 -10.39 14.72 6.52
CA ILE A 184 -9.96 16.12 6.56
C ILE A 184 -9.18 16.50 5.29
N SER A 185 -8.22 15.69 4.87
CA SER A 185 -7.36 15.99 3.72
C SER A 185 -8.06 15.92 2.36
N SER A 186 -9.18 15.17 2.29
CA SER A 186 -9.98 15.05 1.07
C SER A 186 -11.06 16.13 0.93
N ILE A 187 -11.18 17.02 1.91
CA ILE A 187 -12.11 18.16 1.88
C ILE A 187 -11.33 19.35 1.30
N SER A 188 -11.70 19.80 0.10
CA SER A 188 -11.35 21.15 -0.36
C SER A 188 -12.30 22.11 0.37
N PRO A 189 -11.85 22.86 1.38
CA PRO A 189 -12.75 23.72 2.14
C PRO A 189 -13.25 24.84 1.22
N LYS A 190 -14.57 24.93 1.07
CA LYS A 190 -15.21 26.04 0.35
C LYS A 190 -15.37 27.28 1.22
N GLY A 191 -14.91 27.23 2.47
CA GLY A 191 -14.98 28.30 3.45
C GLY A 191 -14.28 27.91 4.75
N GLN A 192 -14.22 28.85 5.67
CA GLN A 192 -13.64 28.70 6.99
C GLN A 192 -14.72 28.94 8.04
N LEU A 193 -14.84 28.03 9.01
CA LEU A 193 -15.69 28.20 10.18
C LEU A 193 -14.78 28.63 11.32
N ILE A 194 -15.01 29.84 11.83
CA ILE A 194 -14.32 30.33 13.02
C ILE A 194 -15.22 30.01 14.21
N ILE A 195 -14.71 29.20 15.13
CA ILE A 195 -15.39 28.86 16.39
C ILE A 195 -14.75 29.66 17.52
N ASP A 196 -15.56 30.17 18.43
CA ASP A 196 -15.09 30.81 19.64
C ASP A 196 -14.62 29.80 20.70
N ASP A 197 -14.04 30.30 21.79
CA ASP A 197 -13.49 29.45 22.84
C ASP A 197 -14.58 28.62 23.55
N GLY A 198 -15.78 29.11 23.67
CA GLY A 198 -16.89 28.36 24.26
C GLY A 198 -17.37 27.20 23.41
N ALA A 199 -17.41 27.36 22.08
CA ALA A 199 -17.72 26.27 21.16
C ALA A 199 -16.58 25.23 21.08
N LYS A 200 -15.31 25.67 21.33
CA LYS A 200 -14.15 24.77 21.39
C LYS A 200 -14.16 23.88 22.63
N GLU A 201 -14.64 24.40 23.77
CA GLU A 201 -14.76 23.62 24.99
C GLU A 201 -15.96 22.62 24.96
N ALA A 202 -16.96 22.89 24.12
CA ALA A 202 -18.13 22.03 23.96
C ALA A 202 -17.96 20.88 22.94
N LEU A 203 -16.89 20.90 22.15
CA LEU A 203 -16.54 19.89 21.14
C LEU A 203 -15.49 18.88 21.67
#